data_06a90624eebae206d09afa187286bca4
#
_entry.id   06a90624eebae206d09afa187286bca4
#
_cell.length_a   1.000
_cell.length_b   1.000
_cell.length_c   1.000
_cell.angle_alpha   90.00
_cell.angle_beta   90.00
_cell.angle_gamma   90.00
#
_symmetry.space_group_name_H-M   'P 1'
#
loop_
_entity.id
_entity.type
_entity.pdbx_description
1 polymer ?
#
loop_
_entity_poly.entity_id
_entity_poly.type
_entity_poly.pdbx_seq_one_letter_code
_entity_poly.pdbx_strand_id
1 'polypeptide(L)'
;MKRQLWSRRNFTATAAIAPFGFRTLLANAMPAASGIPVGIEMYSVRNSLAKDPMGTVREVAKAGYQGLEFYGPYYQWTADQAKEMKKLLDDLGIRCYSTHNDSGNFSAEKIGHAIEVNKILGGTYVVMASSHEGSTPDAWKSVADILNSASEKLEAAGLKAGYHNHQAEFRGDVGTRPMDILAKNTKPTVMLQLDVGTCIEAGSDPVAWIKANPGRIHSMHCKEWSPEKDKGYAVLFGEGVAPWKQLFDAAEHGGGIEYYLIEQEGSRFSEIETAQKCLAAFRATHGA
;
A
#
# COMPACT_ATOMS: atom_id res chain seq x y z
N MET A 1 54.46 55.17 53.35
CA MET A 1 53.87 54.32 52.29
C MET A 1 54.19 52.89 52.59
N LYS A 2 53.27 52.13 53.14
CA LYS A 2 53.45 50.69 53.52
C LYS A 2 52.51 49.87 52.71
N ARG A 3 53.01 48.92 51.90
CA ARG A 3 52.27 47.87 51.17
C ARG A 3 51.94 46.78 52.15
N GLN A 4 50.68 46.38 52.24
CA GLN A 4 50.21 45.27 53.05
C GLN A 4 49.90 44.07 52.13
N LEU A 5 50.63 42.97 52.38
CA LEU A 5 50.47 41.67 51.68
C LEU A 5 49.40 40.86 52.38
N TRP A 6 48.44 40.31 51.65
CA TRP A 6 47.44 39.38 52.18
C TRP A 6 47.87 37.97 51.88
N SER A 7 47.94 37.16 52.93
CA SER A 7 48.31 35.77 52.89
C SER A 7 47.13 34.86 52.46
N ARG A 8 47.45 33.86 51.65
CA ARG A 8 46.50 32.80 51.26
C ARG A 8 46.34 31.77 52.40
N ARG A 9 45.11 31.55 52.86
CA ARG A 9 44.74 30.42 53.69
C ARG A 9 44.01 29.39 52.81
N ASN A 10 44.57 28.16 52.76
CA ASN A 10 44.00 26.99 52.12
C ASN A 10 42.80 26.50 52.93
N PHE A 11 41.64 26.38 52.28
CA PHE A 11 40.52 25.60 52.76
C PHE A 11 40.41 24.35 51.90
N THR A 12 40.77 23.21 52.47
CA THR A 12 40.44 21.88 51.91
C THR A 12 39.03 21.52 52.31
N ALA A 13 38.09 21.53 51.37
CA ALA A 13 36.76 20.96 51.53
C ALA A 13 36.73 19.60 50.90
N THR A 14 36.58 18.54 51.70
CA THR A 14 36.37 17.17 51.29
C THR A 14 34.90 17.02 50.84
N ALA A 15 34.66 16.90 49.53
CA ALA A 15 33.36 16.60 49.01
C ALA A 15 33.19 15.08 48.93
N ALA A 16 32.26 14.51 49.66
CA ALA A 16 31.84 13.14 49.54
C ALA A 16 31.00 12.96 48.26
N ILE A 17 31.50 12.18 47.32
CA ILE A 17 30.81 11.83 46.10
C ILE A 17 29.94 10.61 46.41
N ALA A 18 28.60 10.80 46.46
CA ALA A 18 27.64 9.72 46.43
C ALA A 18 27.53 9.17 44.97
N PRO A 19 27.48 7.84 44.80
CA PRO A 19 27.30 7.28 43.46
C PRO A 19 25.82 7.44 43.06
N PHE A 20 25.53 8.41 42.17
CA PHE A 20 24.29 8.44 41.42
C PHE A 20 24.32 7.28 40.43
N GLY A 21 23.55 6.25 40.70
CA GLY A 21 23.29 5.18 39.77
C GLY A 21 22.53 5.73 38.55
N PHE A 22 23.23 5.85 37.43
CA PHE A 22 22.59 6.02 36.13
C PHE A 22 21.79 4.76 35.80
N ARG A 23 20.50 4.76 36.08
CA ARG A 23 19.57 3.85 35.41
C ARG A 23 19.53 4.28 33.95
N THR A 24 20.27 3.61 33.08
CA THR A 24 20.07 3.62 31.64
C THR A 24 18.67 3.09 31.40
N LEU A 25 17.71 3.98 31.20
CA LEU A 25 16.48 3.67 30.50
C LEU A 25 16.93 3.25 29.10
N LEU A 26 16.91 1.93 28.84
CA LEU A 26 16.88 1.40 27.48
C LEU A 26 15.56 1.94 26.90
N ALA A 27 15.64 3.11 26.26
CA ALA A 27 14.63 3.50 25.30
C ALA A 27 14.65 2.39 24.24
N ASN A 28 13.58 1.59 24.21
CA ASN A 28 13.31 0.76 23.05
C ASN A 28 13.31 1.71 21.88
N ALA A 29 14.39 1.68 21.10
CA ALA A 29 14.43 2.38 19.83
C ALA A 29 13.27 1.82 19.01
N MET A 30 12.26 2.65 18.77
CA MET A 30 11.26 2.33 17.77
C MET A 30 12.04 2.09 16.47
N PRO A 31 11.75 1.01 15.72
CA PRO A 31 12.38 0.83 14.43
C PRO A 31 12.16 2.12 13.63
N ALA A 32 13.22 2.59 12.99
CA ALA A 32 13.12 3.75 12.11
C ALA A 32 12.02 3.43 11.08
N ALA A 33 11.11 4.38 10.88
CA ALA A 33 10.07 4.25 9.87
C ALA A 33 10.72 3.77 8.56
N SER A 34 10.18 2.75 7.93
CA SER A 34 10.78 2.10 6.74
C SER A 34 10.97 3.04 5.54
N GLY A 35 10.39 4.22 5.59
CA GLY A 35 10.40 5.17 4.48
C GLY A 35 9.52 4.74 3.29
N ILE A 36 8.85 3.59 3.38
CA ILE A 36 7.95 3.09 2.35
C ILE A 36 6.66 3.92 2.40
N PRO A 37 6.27 4.54 1.28
CA PRO A 37 5.13 5.45 1.26
C PRO A 37 3.81 4.71 1.41
N VAL A 38 2.82 5.38 2.02
CA VAL A 38 1.46 4.89 2.16
C VAL A 38 0.49 5.76 1.35
N GLY A 39 -0.28 5.08 0.52
CA GLY A 39 -1.36 5.65 -0.28
C GLY A 39 -2.72 5.07 0.11
N ILE A 40 -3.72 5.42 -0.66
CA ILE A 40 -5.08 4.92 -0.54
C ILE A 40 -5.59 4.41 -1.89
N GLU A 41 -6.28 3.27 -1.88
CA GLU A 41 -7.14 2.88 -2.99
C GLU A 41 -8.40 3.74 -2.99
N MET A 42 -8.65 4.46 -4.10
CA MET A 42 -9.74 5.45 -4.19
C MET A 42 -11.13 4.84 -4.17
N TYR A 43 -11.25 3.51 -4.31
CA TYR A 43 -12.49 2.79 -4.05
C TYR A 43 -12.97 2.96 -2.61
N SER A 44 -12.06 3.16 -1.67
CA SER A 44 -12.36 3.45 -0.26
C SER A 44 -13.21 4.72 -0.06
N VAL A 45 -13.11 5.65 -1.00
CA VAL A 45 -13.82 6.95 -0.98
C VAL A 45 -14.69 7.13 -2.24
N ARG A 46 -15.15 6.02 -2.82
CA ARG A 46 -15.84 5.97 -4.12
C ARG A 46 -17.07 6.85 -4.24
N ASN A 47 -17.87 6.96 -3.16
CA ASN A 47 -19.09 7.78 -3.19
C ASN A 47 -18.76 9.28 -3.15
N SER A 48 -17.72 9.66 -2.42
CA SER A 48 -17.19 11.03 -2.38
C SER A 48 -16.52 11.36 -3.70
N LEU A 49 -15.70 10.45 -4.23
CA LEU A 49 -15.00 10.60 -5.53
C LEU A 49 -15.99 10.76 -6.69
N ALA A 50 -17.08 9.99 -6.71
CA ALA A 50 -18.11 10.10 -7.75
C ALA A 50 -18.85 11.46 -7.74
N LYS A 51 -18.96 12.12 -6.60
CA LYS A 51 -19.61 13.42 -6.45
C LYS A 51 -18.69 14.59 -6.77
N ASP A 52 -17.47 14.53 -6.26
CA ASP A 52 -16.45 15.58 -6.41
C ASP A 52 -15.05 14.96 -6.44
N PRO A 53 -14.56 14.55 -7.62
CA PRO A 53 -13.24 13.93 -7.76
C PRO A 53 -12.11 14.80 -7.24
N MET A 54 -12.11 16.09 -7.59
CA MET A 54 -11.03 17.01 -7.25
C MET A 54 -11.03 17.35 -5.75
N GLY A 55 -12.21 17.57 -5.17
CA GLY A 55 -12.36 17.81 -3.73
C GLY A 55 -11.97 16.58 -2.91
N THR A 56 -12.38 15.39 -3.35
CA THR A 56 -12.03 14.13 -2.66
C THR A 56 -10.51 13.90 -2.63
N VAL A 57 -9.82 14.13 -3.74
CA VAL A 57 -8.34 14.03 -3.79
C VAL A 57 -7.68 15.05 -2.83
N ARG A 58 -8.23 16.28 -2.71
CA ARG A 58 -7.74 17.27 -1.72
C ARG A 58 -7.92 16.79 -0.29
N GLU A 59 -9.08 16.19 0.06
CA GLU A 59 -9.30 15.67 1.41
C GLU A 59 -8.39 14.46 1.71
N VAL A 60 -8.11 13.60 0.73
CA VAL A 60 -7.15 12.49 0.85
C VAL A 60 -5.73 13.02 1.11
N ALA A 61 -5.29 14.02 0.36
CA ALA A 61 -3.99 14.67 0.58
C ALA A 61 -3.90 15.33 1.96
N LYS A 62 -4.96 16.05 2.37
CA LYS A 62 -5.06 16.70 3.68
C LYS A 62 -5.05 15.69 4.84
N ALA A 63 -5.59 14.49 4.64
CA ALA A 63 -5.51 13.39 5.61
C ALA A 63 -4.06 12.90 5.82
N GLY A 64 -3.15 13.19 4.88
CA GLY A 64 -1.72 12.89 4.97
C GLY A 64 -1.30 11.64 4.19
N TYR A 65 -2.10 11.16 3.25
CA TYR A 65 -1.69 10.14 2.30
C TYR A 65 -0.63 10.67 1.34
N GLN A 66 0.36 9.85 1.02
CA GLN A 66 1.49 10.23 0.16
C GLN A 66 1.22 9.92 -1.33
N GLY A 67 0.20 9.11 -1.59
CA GLY A 67 -0.23 8.77 -2.93
C GLY A 67 -1.57 8.06 -2.94
N LEU A 68 -1.96 7.62 -4.11
CA LEU A 68 -3.23 6.96 -4.34
C LEU A 68 -3.15 5.96 -5.50
N GLU A 69 -4.15 5.09 -5.56
CA GLU A 69 -4.47 4.24 -6.68
C GLU A 69 -5.87 4.58 -7.18
N PHE A 70 -6.04 4.86 -8.47
CA PHE A 70 -7.34 5.07 -9.07
C PHE A 70 -7.94 3.74 -9.53
N TYR A 71 -9.28 3.58 -9.38
CA TYR A 71 -9.99 2.41 -9.87
C TYR A 71 -10.79 2.71 -11.16
N GLY A 72 -11.44 1.72 -11.72
CA GLY A 72 -12.10 1.68 -13.02
C GLY A 72 -12.61 2.98 -13.67
N PRO A 73 -13.32 3.91 -12.97
CA PRO A 73 -13.82 5.14 -13.58
C PRO A 73 -12.76 6.03 -14.24
N TYR A 74 -11.52 6.00 -13.75
CA TYR A 74 -10.42 6.78 -14.35
C TYR A 74 -10.18 6.44 -15.83
N TYR A 75 -10.47 5.21 -16.23
CA TYR A 75 -10.26 4.76 -17.61
C TYR A 75 -11.13 5.52 -18.62
N GLN A 76 -12.22 6.15 -18.17
CA GLN A 76 -13.08 6.96 -19.02
C GLN A 76 -12.60 8.40 -19.17
N TRP A 77 -11.52 8.79 -18.48
CA TRP A 77 -11.02 10.16 -18.56
C TRP A 77 -10.41 10.44 -19.92
N THR A 78 -10.71 11.62 -20.43
CA THR A 78 -9.97 12.19 -21.56
C THR A 78 -8.56 12.58 -21.13
N ALA A 79 -7.67 12.74 -22.10
CA ALA A 79 -6.31 13.20 -21.82
C ALA A 79 -6.29 14.54 -21.05
N ASP A 80 -7.24 15.44 -21.31
CA ASP A 80 -7.31 16.73 -20.62
C ASP A 80 -7.79 16.58 -19.17
N GLN A 81 -8.77 15.71 -18.90
CA GLN A 81 -9.19 15.38 -17.53
C GLN A 81 -8.05 14.73 -16.73
N ALA A 82 -7.29 13.83 -17.37
CA ALA A 82 -6.12 13.22 -16.75
C ALA A 82 -5.02 14.26 -16.44
N LYS A 83 -4.77 15.23 -17.33
CA LYS A 83 -3.84 16.34 -17.10
C LYS A 83 -4.28 17.26 -15.95
N GLU A 84 -5.58 17.57 -15.89
CA GLU A 84 -6.13 18.36 -14.79
C GLU A 84 -5.96 17.65 -13.43
N MET A 85 -6.25 16.36 -13.38
CA MET A 85 -6.02 15.54 -12.19
C MET A 85 -4.52 15.49 -11.85
N LYS A 86 -3.66 15.26 -12.83
CA LYS A 86 -2.20 15.25 -12.63
C LYS A 86 -1.70 16.57 -12.05
N LYS A 87 -2.17 17.69 -12.59
CA LYS A 87 -1.82 18.99 -12.03
C LYS A 87 -2.23 19.12 -10.57
N LEU A 88 -3.44 18.65 -10.22
CA LEU A 88 -3.88 18.66 -8.83
C LEU A 88 -2.97 17.80 -7.93
N LEU A 89 -2.60 16.58 -8.38
CA LEU A 89 -1.70 15.71 -7.64
C LEU A 89 -0.36 16.39 -7.38
N ASP A 90 0.20 17.06 -8.39
CA ASP A 90 1.46 17.80 -8.28
C ASP A 90 1.35 19.00 -7.31
N ASP A 91 0.28 19.79 -7.42
CA ASP A 91 0.01 20.92 -6.54
C ASP A 91 -0.12 20.49 -5.06
N LEU A 92 -0.59 19.27 -4.81
CA LEU A 92 -0.77 18.69 -3.47
C LEU A 92 0.45 17.88 -2.99
N GLY A 93 1.42 17.62 -3.84
CA GLY A 93 2.60 16.82 -3.53
C GLY A 93 2.32 15.33 -3.29
N ILE A 94 1.23 14.80 -3.84
CA ILE A 94 0.88 13.37 -3.77
C ILE A 94 1.06 12.70 -5.13
N ARG A 95 1.18 11.37 -5.16
CA ARG A 95 1.47 10.61 -6.40
C ARG A 95 0.34 9.63 -6.74
N CYS A 96 0.12 9.41 -8.02
CA CYS A 96 -0.55 8.21 -8.49
C CYS A 96 0.49 7.08 -8.52
N TYR A 97 0.28 6.01 -7.74
CA TYR A 97 1.18 4.85 -7.76
C TYR A 97 0.79 3.85 -8.83
N SER A 98 -0.50 3.59 -8.93
CA SER A 98 -1.09 2.57 -9.77
C SER A 98 -2.53 2.90 -10.14
N THR A 99 -3.07 2.08 -11.04
CA THR A 99 -4.49 2.14 -11.40
C THR A 99 -5.06 0.73 -11.54
N HIS A 100 -6.28 0.51 -11.05
CA HIS A 100 -7.04 -0.71 -11.22
C HIS A 100 -7.81 -0.72 -12.54
N ASN A 101 -7.72 -1.80 -13.28
CA ASN A 101 -8.29 -1.99 -14.58
C ASN A 101 -9.03 -3.32 -14.69
N ASP A 102 -10.04 -3.35 -15.53
CA ASP A 102 -10.67 -4.56 -16.02
C ASP A 102 -9.79 -5.29 -17.03
N SER A 103 -9.87 -6.62 -17.12
CA SER A 103 -9.09 -7.43 -18.07
C SER A 103 -9.25 -6.98 -19.52
N GLY A 104 -10.43 -6.49 -19.89
CA GLY A 104 -10.67 -5.94 -21.22
C GLY A 104 -9.77 -4.77 -21.61
N ASN A 105 -9.30 -3.99 -20.62
CA ASN A 105 -8.39 -2.86 -20.84
C ASN A 105 -6.96 -3.30 -21.17
N PHE A 106 -6.64 -4.58 -20.94
CA PHE A 106 -5.36 -5.20 -21.31
C PHE A 106 -5.36 -5.77 -22.73
N SER A 107 -6.49 -5.72 -23.45
CA SER A 107 -6.55 -6.18 -24.84
C SER A 107 -5.63 -5.36 -25.76
N ALA A 108 -5.30 -5.93 -26.92
CA ALA A 108 -4.43 -5.29 -27.89
C ALA A 108 -4.97 -3.93 -28.37
N GLU A 109 -6.30 -3.80 -28.41
CA GLU A 109 -7.01 -2.59 -28.89
C GLU A 109 -7.11 -1.51 -27.80
N LYS A 110 -7.22 -1.89 -26.52
CA LYS A 110 -7.53 -0.95 -25.43
C LYS A 110 -6.33 -0.54 -24.57
N ILE A 111 -5.26 -1.36 -24.55
CA ILE A 111 -4.10 -1.11 -23.70
C ILE A 111 -3.43 0.23 -24.00
N GLY A 112 -3.52 0.72 -25.25
CA GLY A 112 -2.96 2.02 -25.64
C GLY A 112 -3.55 3.19 -24.86
N HIS A 113 -4.85 3.18 -24.60
CA HIS A 113 -5.51 4.19 -23.77
C HIS A 113 -5.09 4.11 -22.31
N ALA A 114 -5.02 2.90 -21.74
CA ALA A 114 -4.49 2.71 -20.38
C ALA A 114 -3.07 3.26 -20.25
N ILE A 115 -2.21 3.00 -21.23
CA ILE A 115 -0.83 3.54 -21.29
C ILE A 115 -0.85 5.08 -21.29
N GLU A 116 -1.65 5.69 -22.20
CA GLU A 116 -1.73 7.14 -22.32
C GLU A 116 -2.13 7.81 -21.02
N VAL A 117 -3.25 7.38 -20.42
CA VAL A 117 -3.77 7.99 -19.20
C VAL A 117 -2.81 7.79 -18.02
N ASN A 118 -2.23 6.59 -17.86
CA ASN A 118 -1.27 6.32 -16.78
C ASN A 118 0.03 7.13 -16.92
N LYS A 119 0.52 7.33 -18.13
CA LYS A 119 1.68 8.22 -18.38
C LYS A 119 1.38 9.67 -18.02
N ILE A 120 0.18 10.16 -18.31
CA ILE A 120 -0.24 11.51 -17.92
C ILE A 120 -0.32 11.63 -16.40
N LEU A 121 -0.93 10.66 -15.73
CA LEU A 121 -1.07 10.63 -14.25
C LEU A 121 0.28 10.45 -13.54
N GLY A 122 1.30 9.94 -14.23
CA GLY A 122 2.60 9.61 -13.64
C GLY A 122 2.58 8.32 -12.82
N GLY A 123 1.62 7.42 -13.08
CA GLY A 123 1.53 6.10 -12.47
C GLY A 123 2.72 5.22 -12.85
N THR A 124 3.02 4.25 -11.99
CA THR A 124 4.07 3.25 -12.25
C THR A 124 3.47 1.93 -12.72
N TYR A 125 2.34 1.52 -12.10
CA TYR A 125 1.71 0.23 -12.36
C TYR A 125 0.32 0.38 -12.96
N VAL A 126 0.06 -0.43 -13.99
CA VAL A 126 -1.29 -0.69 -14.54
C VAL A 126 -1.70 -2.07 -14.07
N VAL A 127 -2.66 -2.14 -13.16
CA VAL A 127 -3.01 -3.36 -12.43
C VAL A 127 -4.33 -3.93 -12.96
N MET A 128 -4.35 -5.20 -13.31
CA MET A 128 -5.58 -5.92 -13.59
C MET A 128 -6.23 -6.32 -12.26
N ALA A 129 -7.38 -5.75 -11.94
CA ALA A 129 -8.11 -6.00 -10.70
C ALA A 129 -9.37 -6.85 -10.88
N SER A 130 -9.71 -7.19 -12.10
CA SER A 130 -10.80 -8.12 -12.39
C SER A 130 -10.54 -8.88 -13.68
N SER A 131 -10.92 -10.14 -13.71
CA SER A 131 -10.82 -11.01 -14.88
C SER A 131 -12.18 -11.66 -15.17
N HIS A 132 -12.54 -11.74 -16.45
CA HIS A 132 -13.77 -12.36 -16.94
C HIS A 132 -13.54 -13.73 -17.57
N GLU A 133 -12.31 -14.26 -17.50
CA GLU A 133 -11.87 -15.46 -18.24
C GLU A 133 -12.41 -16.77 -17.66
N GLY A 134 -13.17 -16.74 -16.58
CA GLY A 134 -13.73 -17.91 -15.93
C GLY A 134 -12.84 -18.51 -14.84
N SER A 135 -13.24 -19.71 -14.34
CA SER A 135 -12.69 -20.27 -13.09
C SER A 135 -11.80 -21.51 -13.27
N THR A 136 -11.53 -21.94 -14.51
CA THR A 136 -10.70 -23.13 -14.76
C THR A 136 -9.21 -22.80 -14.71
N PRO A 137 -8.33 -23.78 -14.40
CA PRO A 137 -6.88 -23.57 -14.45
C PRO A 137 -6.38 -23.05 -15.79
N ASP A 138 -6.96 -23.49 -16.91
CA ASP A 138 -6.56 -23.04 -18.25
C ASP A 138 -7.04 -21.61 -18.53
N ALA A 139 -8.20 -21.21 -18.02
CA ALA A 139 -8.65 -19.82 -18.06
C ALA A 139 -7.67 -18.89 -17.33
N TRP A 140 -7.15 -19.30 -16.17
CA TRP A 140 -6.16 -18.51 -15.43
C TRP A 140 -4.78 -18.48 -16.12
N LYS A 141 -4.40 -19.50 -16.88
CA LYS A 141 -3.22 -19.43 -17.77
C LYS A 141 -3.45 -18.40 -18.89
N SER A 142 -4.65 -18.35 -19.46
CA SER A 142 -4.99 -17.32 -20.45
C SER A 142 -4.90 -15.91 -19.88
N VAL A 143 -5.33 -15.70 -18.62
CA VAL A 143 -5.13 -14.41 -17.92
C VAL A 143 -3.63 -14.08 -17.78
N ALA A 144 -2.81 -15.06 -17.42
CA ALA A 144 -1.36 -14.88 -17.36
C ALA A 144 -0.76 -14.49 -18.72
N ASP A 145 -1.22 -15.09 -19.81
CA ASP A 145 -0.77 -14.77 -21.18
C ASP A 145 -1.18 -13.35 -21.58
N ILE A 146 -2.40 -12.90 -21.23
CA ILE A 146 -2.86 -11.52 -21.43
C ILE A 146 -1.94 -10.55 -20.67
N LEU A 147 -1.67 -10.82 -19.38
CA LEU A 147 -0.78 -10.00 -18.55
C LEU A 147 0.65 -9.94 -19.13
N ASN A 148 1.19 -11.08 -19.57
CA ASN A 148 2.52 -11.15 -20.17
C ASN A 148 2.62 -10.34 -21.46
N SER A 149 1.61 -10.45 -22.33
CA SER A 149 1.55 -9.68 -23.58
C SER A 149 1.41 -8.19 -23.35
N ALA A 150 0.56 -7.80 -22.37
CA ALA A 150 0.38 -6.41 -22.00
C ALA A 150 1.64 -5.83 -21.32
N SER A 151 2.35 -6.63 -20.50
CA SER A 151 3.56 -6.18 -19.82
C SER A 151 4.63 -5.70 -20.79
N GLU A 152 4.78 -6.34 -21.96
CA GLU A 152 5.73 -5.92 -22.99
C GLU A 152 5.44 -4.50 -23.52
N LYS A 153 4.15 -4.20 -23.75
CA LYS A 153 3.73 -2.88 -24.22
C LYS A 153 3.87 -1.81 -23.13
N LEU A 154 3.52 -2.19 -21.88
CA LEU A 154 3.66 -1.31 -20.73
C LEU A 154 5.12 -0.99 -20.44
N GLU A 155 6.01 -1.98 -20.44
CA GLU A 155 7.46 -1.80 -20.25
C GLU A 155 8.07 -0.90 -21.34
N ALA A 156 7.69 -1.09 -22.60
CA ALA A 156 8.11 -0.21 -23.70
C ALA A 156 7.66 1.26 -23.51
N ALA A 157 6.59 1.48 -22.76
CA ALA A 157 6.07 2.81 -22.40
C ALA A 157 6.62 3.35 -21.06
N GLY A 158 7.47 2.58 -20.35
CA GLY A 158 8.01 2.94 -19.04
C GLY A 158 7.06 2.66 -17.88
N LEU A 159 6.05 1.80 -18.09
CA LEU A 159 5.08 1.36 -17.10
C LEU A 159 5.29 -0.13 -16.77
N LYS A 160 4.64 -0.62 -15.72
CA LYS A 160 4.69 -2.02 -15.30
C LYS A 160 3.28 -2.61 -15.22
N ALA A 161 3.14 -3.91 -15.49
CA ALA A 161 1.89 -4.63 -15.28
C ALA A 161 1.79 -5.16 -13.85
N GLY A 162 0.55 -5.32 -13.35
CA GLY A 162 0.27 -6.00 -12.10
C GLY A 162 -1.05 -6.76 -12.14
N TYR A 163 -1.24 -7.64 -11.18
CA TYR A 163 -2.51 -8.31 -10.90
C TYR A 163 -2.87 -8.12 -9.44
N HIS A 164 -4.12 -7.73 -9.17
CA HIS A 164 -4.70 -7.59 -7.84
C HIS A 164 -5.70 -8.71 -7.58
N ASN A 165 -5.60 -9.37 -6.44
CA ASN A 165 -6.48 -10.47 -6.07
C ASN A 165 -7.74 -10.01 -5.31
N HIS A 166 -8.77 -10.84 -5.44
CA HIS A 166 -9.90 -10.91 -4.54
C HIS A 166 -9.95 -12.30 -3.88
N GLN A 167 -11.06 -12.64 -3.21
CA GLN A 167 -11.19 -13.91 -2.50
C GLN A 167 -11.09 -15.12 -3.43
N ALA A 168 -11.68 -15.01 -4.62
CA ALA A 168 -11.78 -16.12 -5.57
C ALA A 168 -10.42 -16.68 -5.96
N GLU A 169 -9.42 -15.80 -6.10
CA GLU A 169 -8.09 -16.17 -6.54
C GLU A 169 -7.28 -16.92 -5.48
N PHE A 170 -7.69 -16.82 -4.22
CA PHE A 170 -7.05 -17.53 -3.10
C PHE A 170 -7.82 -18.76 -2.61
N ARG A 171 -8.99 -19.07 -3.17
CA ARG A 171 -9.73 -20.28 -2.82
C ARG A 171 -9.16 -21.52 -3.51
N GLY A 172 -9.21 -22.66 -2.78
CA GLY A 172 -8.72 -23.95 -3.26
C GLY A 172 -7.40 -24.37 -2.62
N ASP A 173 -6.81 -25.45 -3.13
CA ASP A 173 -5.59 -26.03 -2.59
C ASP A 173 -4.36 -25.26 -3.03
N VAL A 174 -3.42 -25.05 -2.09
CA VAL A 174 -2.13 -24.38 -2.34
C VAL A 174 -1.39 -25.09 -3.50
N GLY A 175 -0.91 -24.27 -4.43
CA GLY A 175 -0.22 -24.74 -5.64
C GLY A 175 -1.14 -24.87 -6.86
N THR A 176 -2.47 -24.79 -6.67
CA THR A 176 -3.46 -24.89 -7.77
C THR A 176 -4.47 -23.74 -7.77
N ARG A 177 -4.41 -22.85 -6.77
CA ARG A 177 -5.26 -21.66 -6.71
C ARG A 177 -5.00 -20.75 -7.91
N PRO A 178 -5.96 -19.95 -8.35
CA PRO A 178 -5.76 -18.95 -9.39
C PRO A 178 -4.50 -18.08 -9.19
N MET A 179 -4.27 -17.57 -7.97
CA MET A 179 -3.04 -16.79 -7.69
C MET A 179 -1.76 -17.60 -7.84
N ASP A 180 -1.76 -18.90 -7.49
CA ASP A 180 -0.59 -19.77 -7.70
C ASP A 180 -0.32 -20.00 -9.20
N ILE A 181 -1.40 -20.13 -10.01
CA ILE A 181 -1.30 -20.26 -11.46
C ILE A 181 -0.75 -18.96 -12.07
N LEU A 182 -1.25 -17.79 -11.64
CA LEU A 182 -0.76 -16.50 -12.10
C LEU A 182 0.71 -16.29 -11.71
N ALA A 183 1.08 -16.55 -10.46
CA ALA A 183 2.46 -16.42 -9.99
C ALA A 183 3.44 -17.27 -10.81
N LYS A 184 3.03 -18.51 -11.17
CA LYS A 184 3.86 -19.45 -11.93
C LYS A 184 3.97 -19.09 -13.41
N ASN A 185 2.92 -18.51 -14.01
CA ASN A 185 2.82 -18.33 -15.45
C ASN A 185 3.01 -16.88 -15.92
N THR A 186 3.12 -15.92 -15.01
CA THR A 186 3.44 -14.54 -15.37
C THR A 186 4.94 -14.25 -15.26
N LYS A 187 5.42 -13.28 -16.06
CA LYS A 187 6.80 -12.81 -16.00
C LYS A 187 7.16 -12.31 -14.60
N PRO A 188 8.41 -12.43 -14.15
CA PRO A 188 8.82 -11.89 -12.84
C PRO A 188 8.59 -10.38 -12.69
N THR A 189 8.51 -9.63 -13.80
CA THR A 189 8.26 -8.18 -13.82
C THR A 189 6.79 -7.81 -13.60
N VAL A 190 5.87 -8.77 -13.69
CA VAL A 190 4.44 -8.57 -13.37
C VAL A 190 4.27 -8.59 -11.87
N MET A 191 3.85 -7.47 -11.29
CA MET A 191 3.56 -7.35 -9.87
C MET A 191 2.39 -8.25 -9.46
N LEU A 192 2.50 -8.91 -8.32
CA LEU A 192 1.40 -9.58 -7.63
C LEU A 192 0.96 -8.69 -6.47
N GLN A 193 0.03 -7.78 -6.73
CA GLN A 193 -0.50 -6.88 -5.71
C GLN A 193 -1.40 -7.67 -4.76
N LEU A 194 -1.00 -7.75 -3.49
CA LEU A 194 -1.69 -8.56 -2.49
C LEU A 194 -2.77 -7.76 -1.76
N ASP A 195 -4.04 -8.17 -1.90
CA ASP A 195 -5.08 -7.76 -0.96
C ASP A 195 -5.10 -8.73 0.23
N VAL A 196 -4.73 -8.21 1.39
CA VAL A 196 -4.59 -8.98 2.63
C VAL A 196 -5.95 -9.48 3.12
N GLY A 197 -6.96 -8.62 3.14
CA GLY A 197 -8.27 -8.95 3.68
C GLY A 197 -8.97 -10.04 2.89
N THR A 198 -8.93 -9.96 1.57
CA THR A 198 -9.54 -10.97 0.69
C THR A 198 -8.78 -12.30 0.70
N CYS A 199 -7.46 -12.26 0.85
CA CYS A 199 -6.64 -13.45 1.04
C CYS A 199 -7.02 -14.20 2.35
N ILE A 200 -7.17 -13.47 3.46
CA ILE A 200 -7.55 -14.02 4.77
C ILE A 200 -9.00 -14.55 4.73
N GLU A 201 -9.95 -13.81 4.15
CA GLU A 201 -11.34 -14.26 3.99
C GLU A 201 -11.43 -15.58 3.21
N ALA A 202 -10.58 -15.75 2.20
CA ALA A 202 -10.48 -16.99 1.44
C ALA A 202 -9.89 -18.17 2.24
N GLY A 203 -9.45 -17.94 3.49
CA GLY A 203 -8.81 -18.96 4.34
C GLY A 203 -7.34 -19.18 4.01
N SER A 204 -6.70 -18.29 3.27
CA SER A 204 -5.29 -18.36 2.90
C SER A 204 -4.42 -17.54 3.84
N ASP A 205 -3.14 -17.92 3.94
CA ASP A 205 -2.14 -17.23 4.75
C ASP A 205 -1.36 -16.22 3.88
N PRO A 206 -1.59 -14.90 4.07
CA PRO A 206 -0.92 -13.88 3.27
C PRO A 206 0.59 -13.78 3.57
N VAL A 207 1.04 -14.11 4.78
CA VAL A 207 2.47 -14.11 5.14
C VAL A 207 3.20 -15.23 4.41
N ALA A 208 2.60 -16.43 4.39
CA ALA A 208 3.14 -17.56 3.62
C ALA A 208 3.16 -17.24 2.12
N TRP A 209 2.13 -16.55 1.61
CA TRP A 209 2.07 -16.13 0.21
C TRP A 209 3.22 -15.17 -0.17
N ILE A 210 3.47 -14.14 0.65
CA ILE A 210 4.59 -13.21 0.42
C ILE A 210 5.91 -13.96 0.37
N LYS A 211 6.15 -14.85 1.35
CA LYS A 211 7.38 -15.65 1.43
C LYS A 211 7.57 -16.61 0.25
N ALA A 212 6.48 -17.11 -0.32
CA ALA A 212 6.51 -17.99 -1.50
C ALA A 212 6.77 -17.24 -2.82
N ASN A 213 6.58 -15.91 -2.84
CA ASN A 213 6.70 -15.06 -4.03
C ASN A 213 7.67 -13.88 -3.80
N PRO A 214 8.95 -14.15 -3.46
CA PRO A 214 9.91 -13.11 -3.13
C PRO A 214 10.11 -12.14 -4.30
N GLY A 215 10.17 -10.84 -3.98
CA GLY A 215 10.40 -9.79 -4.98
C GLY A 215 9.23 -9.54 -5.93
N ARG A 216 8.02 -10.09 -5.66
CA ARG A 216 6.85 -9.94 -6.53
C ARG A 216 5.75 -9.07 -5.93
N ILE A 217 5.83 -8.75 -4.63
CA ILE A 217 4.78 -8.03 -3.89
C ILE A 217 5.17 -6.55 -3.78
N HIS A 218 5.19 -5.84 -4.90
CA HIS A 218 5.58 -4.42 -4.92
C HIS A 218 4.53 -3.49 -4.30
N SER A 219 3.29 -3.96 -4.18
CA SER A 219 2.20 -3.25 -3.50
C SER A 219 1.34 -4.21 -2.70
N MET A 220 0.82 -3.72 -1.58
CA MET A 220 -0.08 -4.47 -0.70
C MET A 220 -1.28 -3.60 -0.33
N HIS A 221 -2.48 -4.10 -0.55
CA HIS A 221 -3.70 -3.50 -0.03
C HIS A 221 -3.85 -3.87 1.43
N CYS A 222 -3.70 -2.86 2.28
CA CYS A 222 -3.88 -2.94 3.72
C CYS A 222 -5.37 -2.87 4.04
N LYS A 223 -6.09 -3.91 3.62
CA LYS A 223 -7.51 -4.11 3.83
C LYS A 223 -7.70 -5.05 5.01
N GLU A 224 -8.47 -4.63 5.98
CA GLU A 224 -8.75 -5.43 7.16
C GLU A 224 -9.97 -6.33 6.93
N TRP A 225 -10.01 -7.44 7.63
CA TRP A 225 -11.15 -8.34 7.64
C TRP A 225 -11.37 -8.95 9.03
N SER A 226 -12.63 -9.23 9.38
CA SER A 226 -13.02 -9.88 10.62
C SER A 226 -13.98 -11.03 10.35
N PRO A 227 -13.76 -12.23 10.94
CA PRO A 227 -14.69 -13.35 10.85
C PRO A 227 -15.92 -13.17 11.73
N GLU A 228 -15.96 -12.14 12.58
CA GLU A 228 -17.11 -11.90 13.46
C GLU A 228 -18.34 -11.56 12.62
N LYS A 229 -19.48 -12.11 13.08
CA LYS A 229 -20.76 -11.88 12.41
C LYS A 229 -21.04 -10.39 12.23
N ASP A 230 -21.48 -10.03 11.05
CA ASP A 230 -21.86 -8.67 10.63
C ASP A 230 -20.71 -7.63 10.62
N LYS A 231 -19.43 -8.07 10.81
CA LYS A 231 -18.27 -7.19 10.73
C LYS A 231 -17.60 -7.23 9.35
N GLY A 232 -17.11 -8.39 8.90
CA GLY A 232 -16.47 -8.54 7.59
C GLY A 232 -15.43 -7.45 7.31
N TYR A 233 -15.59 -6.74 6.21
CA TYR A 233 -14.75 -5.60 5.80
C TYR A 233 -15.15 -4.25 6.43
N ALA A 234 -16.19 -4.21 7.27
CA ALA A 234 -16.62 -2.96 7.91
C ALA A 234 -15.76 -2.57 9.14
N VAL A 235 -14.76 -3.37 9.48
CA VAL A 235 -13.77 -3.08 10.54
C VAL A 235 -12.68 -2.15 10.02
N LEU A 236 -12.20 -1.23 10.85
CA LEU A 236 -11.07 -0.38 10.48
C LEU A 236 -9.75 -1.18 10.50
N PHE A 237 -8.73 -0.65 9.85
CA PHE A 237 -7.37 -1.20 9.92
C PHE A 237 -6.95 -1.45 11.38
N GLY A 238 -6.52 -2.69 11.65
CA GLY A 238 -6.11 -3.15 12.99
C GLY A 238 -7.24 -3.60 13.92
N GLU A 239 -8.52 -3.52 13.49
CA GLU A 239 -9.67 -4.01 14.28
C GLU A 239 -10.07 -5.46 13.91
N GLY A 240 -9.42 -6.09 12.95
CA GLY A 240 -9.70 -7.43 12.47
C GLY A 240 -8.65 -8.46 12.90
N VAL A 241 -8.35 -9.41 12.00
CA VAL A 241 -7.48 -10.56 12.30
C VAL A 241 -6.18 -10.59 11.52
N ALA A 242 -5.92 -9.59 10.68
CA ALA A 242 -4.71 -9.56 9.88
C ALA A 242 -3.45 -9.41 10.76
N PRO A 243 -2.42 -10.25 10.56
CA PRO A 243 -1.18 -10.22 11.36
C PRO A 243 -0.22 -9.13 10.84
N TRP A 244 -0.60 -7.86 10.95
CA TRP A 244 0.06 -6.73 10.28
C TRP A 244 1.57 -6.67 10.49
N LYS A 245 2.06 -6.88 11.72
CA LYS A 245 3.51 -6.84 11.99
C LYS A 245 4.28 -7.89 11.21
N GLN A 246 3.72 -9.10 11.09
CA GLN A 246 4.34 -10.19 10.32
C GLN A 246 4.24 -9.93 8.81
N LEU A 247 3.16 -9.29 8.37
CA LEU A 247 2.96 -8.89 6.97
C LEU A 247 3.98 -7.83 6.56
N PHE A 248 4.15 -6.79 7.35
CA PHE A 248 5.15 -5.75 7.09
C PHE A 248 6.56 -6.33 7.07
N ASP A 249 6.92 -7.15 8.07
CA ASP A 249 8.22 -7.82 8.11
C ASP A 249 8.47 -8.67 6.85
N ALA A 250 7.51 -9.48 6.43
CA ALA A 250 7.66 -10.32 5.25
C ALA A 250 7.73 -9.50 3.95
N ALA A 251 6.91 -8.44 3.82
CA ALA A 251 6.86 -7.59 2.64
C ALA A 251 8.15 -6.79 2.47
N GLU A 252 8.68 -6.24 3.56
CA GLU A 252 9.87 -5.38 3.54
C GLU A 252 11.17 -6.14 3.42
N HIS A 253 11.27 -7.35 4.01
CA HIS A 253 12.51 -8.13 3.96
C HIS A 253 12.58 -9.15 2.80
N GLY A 254 11.46 -9.43 2.13
CA GLY A 254 11.45 -10.43 1.06
C GLY A 254 10.45 -10.21 -0.05
N GLY A 255 9.36 -9.49 0.21
CA GLY A 255 8.28 -9.28 -0.76
C GLY A 255 8.64 -8.33 -1.90
N GLY A 256 9.52 -7.35 -1.64
CA GLY A 256 9.92 -6.32 -2.60
C GLY A 256 8.98 -5.13 -2.62
N ILE A 257 8.31 -4.84 -1.50
CA ILE A 257 7.31 -3.77 -1.37
C ILE A 257 7.89 -2.40 -1.74
N GLU A 258 7.17 -1.65 -2.56
CA GLU A 258 7.49 -0.29 -2.98
C GLU A 258 6.55 0.74 -2.34
N TYR A 259 5.29 0.36 -2.09
CA TYR A 259 4.27 1.21 -1.44
C TYR A 259 3.14 0.37 -0.84
N TYR A 260 2.49 0.92 0.18
CA TYR A 260 1.27 0.38 0.77
C TYR A 260 0.05 1.17 0.29
N LEU A 261 -1.09 0.50 0.19
CA LEU A 261 -2.37 1.12 -0.12
C LEU A 261 -3.39 0.73 0.96
N ILE A 262 -3.93 1.70 1.66
CA ILE A 262 -5.06 1.45 2.54
C ILE A 262 -6.31 1.30 1.68
N GLU A 263 -7.05 0.22 1.91
CA GLU A 263 -8.37 0.02 1.30
C GLU A 263 -9.43 -0.26 2.36
N GLN A 264 -10.61 0.32 2.18
CA GLN A 264 -11.74 0.16 3.06
C GLN A 264 -13.05 0.17 2.28
N GLU A 265 -13.87 -0.86 2.43
CA GLU A 265 -15.12 -1.00 1.66
C GLU A 265 -16.36 -0.46 2.37
N GLY A 266 -16.22 -0.02 3.59
CA GLY A 266 -17.28 0.58 4.41
C GLY A 266 -16.88 0.61 5.86
N SER A 267 -17.56 1.40 6.66
CA SER A 267 -17.39 1.43 8.11
C SER A 267 -18.56 2.13 8.78
N ARG A 268 -18.48 2.27 10.11
CA ARG A 268 -19.41 3.06 10.93
C ARG A 268 -19.23 4.59 10.81
N PHE A 269 -18.29 5.04 10.01
CA PHE A 269 -17.95 6.45 9.79
C PHE A 269 -18.17 6.86 8.34
N SER A 270 -18.05 8.15 8.05
CA SER A 270 -17.98 8.63 6.67
C SER A 270 -16.70 8.11 5.98
N GLU A 271 -16.69 8.07 4.65
CA GLU A 271 -15.53 7.58 3.88
C GLU A 271 -14.23 8.32 4.22
N ILE A 272 -14.29 9.65 4.30
CA ILE A 272 -13.11 10.48 4.62
C ILE A 272 -12.65 10.26 6.07
N GLU A 273 -13.57 10.22 7.02
CA GLU A 273 -13.22 9.92 8.42
C GLU A 273 -12.64 8.51 8.57
N THR A 274 -13.20 7.54 7.85
CA THR A 274 -12.70 6.18 7.78
C THR A 274 -11.26 6.15 7.26
N ALA A 275 -11.00 6.83 6.14
CA ALA A 275 -9.67 6.94 5.57
C ALA A 275 -8.66 7.56 6.55
N GLN A 276 -9.04 8.63 7.26
CA GLN A 276 -8.20 9.27 8.28
C GLN A 276 -7.87 8.31 9.45
N LYS A 277 -8.88 7.59 9.94
CA LYS A 277 -8.71 6.64 11.05
C LYS A 277 -7.84 5.45 10.67
N CYS A 278 -8.04 4.89 9.48
CA CYS A 278 -7.23 3.79 8.97
C CYS A 278 -5.76 4.21 8.79
N LEU A 279 -5.49 5.41 8.26
CA LEU A 279 -4.12 5.92 8.13
C LEU A 279 -3.45 6.12 9.49
N ALA A 280 -4.18 6.66 10.47
CA ALA A 280 -3.65 6.85 11.83
C ALA A 280 -3.32 5.49 12.49
N ALA A 281 -4.20 4.50 12.35
CA ALA A 281 -3.98 3.15 12.87
C ALA A 281 -2.82 2.43 12.14
N PHE A 282 -2.71 2.58 10.82
CA PHE A 282 -1.59 2.07 10.03
C PHE A 282 -0.26 2.62 10.56
N ARG A 283 -0.15 3.93 10.68
CA ARG A 283 1.07 4.59 11.20
C ARG A 283 1.45 4.12 12.60
N ALA A 284 0.48 3.98 13.47
CA ALA A 284 0.71 3.49 14.84
C ALA A 284 1.20 2.03 14.86
N THR A 285 0.74 1.20 13.92
CA THR A 285 1.10 -0.23 13.84
C THR A 285 2.41 -0.47 13.11
N HIS A 286 2.64 0.27 12.03
CA HIS A 286 3.83 0.16 11.18
C HIS A 286 5.03 0.90 11.76
N GLY A 287 4.80 1.99 12.52
CA GLY A 287 5.85 2.85 13.06
C GLY A 287 6.31 3.93 12.07
N ALA A 288 5.47 4.26 11.07
CA ALA A 288 5.75 5.24 10.03
C ALA A 288 5.22 6.64 10.36
#